data_4a4f67c362e02b1c1ab8f74cb59e5340
#
_entry.id   4a4f67c362e02b1c1ab8f74cb59e5340
#
_cell.length_a   1.000
_cell.length_b   1.000
_cell.length_c   1.000
_cell.angle_alpha   90.00
_cell.angle_beta   90.00
_cell.angle_gamma   90.00
#
_symmetry.space_group_name_H-M   'P 1'
#
loop_
_entity.id
_entity.type
_entity.pdbx_description
1 polymer ?
#
loop_
_entity_poly.entity_id
_entity_poly.type
_entity_poly.pdbx_seq_one_letter_code
_entity_poly.pdbx_strand_id
1 'polypeptide(L)'
;MAGLASGIRLGLAGKDSIILERHNASGGLNSFYSIDGHKYDVGLHALTNYVPKGTKGSPLTKLLRQLRIPYDALELSPQLQSKIHFPNCQLNFNNDFSYFESQVAEQFPDEINGFCRLVETVKNYDAFSLEAKPTSTREALKQYFKNPLLESMLLCPTMYYGSSTENDMDFSQFVIMFRSLFLEGFARPLDGVRTIIKALQDKYRSLGGTRKMRCGVAKIICDEKRAQKLLLDDGSEITANKIISTAGYTETLRLCDTNKNQETEHNVGKLTFTETITLFKEQPKDLGWKDTIIFFNEGENFKYEAPSSELVDPQSGVICLPNNYAYPDQENLEYGILRITALAHNQKWFTLDEASYQEAKNSWYTILQKTALDILPSLKKSQTEFASEITAKDMFTPRTVHKFTGHINGAIYGCPTKVKNGQTHLDNLFIA
;
A
#
# COMPACT_ATOMS: atom_id res chain seq x y z
N MET A 1 -8.73 7.55 2.93
CA MET A 1 -9.13 7.75 1.51
C MET A 1 -10.49 7.16 1.20
N ALA A 2 -10.79 5.91 1.55
CA ALA A 2 -12.10 5.27 1.29
C ALA A 2 -13.27 6.09 1.87
N GLY A 3 -13.16 6.61 3.11
CA GLY A 3 -14.20 7.48 3.69
C GLY A 3 -14.46 8.75 2.90
N LEU A 4 -13.42 9.40 2.36
CA LEU A 4 -13.58 10.58 1.49
C LEU A 4 -14.29 10.20 0.19
N ALA A 5 -13.89 9.10 -0.46
CA ALA A 5 -14.52 8.62 -1.68
C ALA A 5 -16.01 8.27 -1.45
N SER A 6 -16.31 7.57 -0.35
CA SER A 6 -17.68 7.23 0.05
C SER A 6 -18.51 8.51 0.32
N GLY A 7 -17.95 9.46 1.08
CA GLY A 7 -18.61 10.75 1.36
C GLY A 7 -18.90 11.56 0.09
N ILE A 8 -17.95 11.61 -0.86
CA ILE A 8 -18.16 12.24 -2.17
C ILE A 8 -19.32 11.56 -2.93
N ARG A 9 -19.34 10.23 -2.96
CA ARG A 9 -20.41 9.47 -3.63
C ARG A 9 -21.79 9.75 -3.00
N LEU A 10 -21.85 9.80 -1.67
CA LEU A 10 -23.07 10.15 -0.93
C LEU A 10 -23.51 11.58 -1.23
N GLY A 11 -22.61 12.56 -1.18
CA GLY A 11 -22.90 13.95 -1.51
C GLY A 11 -23.39 14.14 -2.95
N LEU A 12 -22.79 13.43 -3.92
CA LEU A 12 -23.26 13.42 -5.30
C LEU A 12 -24.67 12.80 -5.47
N ALA A 13 -25.07 11.95 -4.54
CA ALA A 13 -26.43 11.38 -4.47
C ALA A 13 -27.38 12.21 -3.58
N GLY A 14 -27.02 13.44 -3.18
CA GLY A 14 -27.83 14.31 -2.35
C GLY A 14 -28.01 13.81 -0.91
N LYS A 15 -27.06 13.05 -0.39
CA LYS A 15 -27.09 12.55 1.00
C LYS A 15 -26.14 13.35 1.86
N ASP A 16 -26.63 13.79 3.02
CA ASP A 16 -25.80 14.42 4.04
C ASP A 16 -24.89 13.36 4.68
N SER A 17 -23.63 13.70 4.85
CA SER A 17 -22.65 12.82 5.48
C SER A 17 -21.64 13.60 6.32
N ILE A 18 -21.18 12.98 7.39
CA ILE A 18 -20.08 13.45 8.23
C ILE A 18 -18.99 12.39 8.26
N ILE A 19 -17.74 12.81 8.10
CA ILE A 19 -16.57 11.96 8.28
C ILE A 19 -15.97 12.24 9.66
N LEU A 20 -15.80 11.18 10.44
CA LEU A 20 -15.14 11.20 11.74
C LEU A 20 -13.73 10.61 11.55
N GLU A 21 -12.71 11.37 11.91
CA GLU A 21 -11.31 10.95 11.80
C GLU A 21 -10.61 11.10 13.16
N ARG A 22 -10.11 10.00 13.70
CA ARG A 22 -9.41 10.00 15.00
C ARG A 22 -8.09 10.79 14.94
N HIS A 23 -7.40 10.70 13.81
CA HIS A 23 -6.09 11.33 13.63
C HIS A 23 -6.23 12.83 13.30
N ASN A 24 -5.11 13.55 13.36
CA ASN A 24 -5.02 14.96 12.94
C ASN A 24 -4.77 15.12 11.43
N ALA A 25 -4.45 14.04 10.72
CA ALA A 25 -4.28 14.00 9.28
C ALA A 25 -5.19 12.94 8.65
N SER A 26 -5.72 13.22 7.46
CA SER A 26 -6.52 12.25 6.71
C SER A 26 -5.62 11.31 5.91
N GLY A 27 -6.12 10.11 5.62
CA GLY A 27 -5.46 9.20 4.69
C GLY A 27 -5.25 7.79 5.23
N GLY A 28 -5.19 7.61 6.54
CA GLY A 28 -4.87 6.34 7.18
C GLY A 28 -3.45 5.88 6.80
N LEU A 29 -3.29 4.67 6.27
CA LEU A 29 -2.00 4.17 5.78
C LEU A 29 -1.44 4.92 4.56
N ASN A 30 -2.27 5.70 3.86
CA ASN A 30 -1.84 6.59 2.79
C ASN A 30 -1.92 8.06 3.24
N SER A 31 -1.37 8.37 4.41
CA SER A 31 -1.32 9.70 4.99
C SER A 31 0.06 10.34 4.79
N PHE A 32 0.31 11.40 5.50
CA PHE A 32 1.56 12.14 5.51
C PHE A 32 1.80 12.76 6.88
N TYR A 33 3.06 13.11 7.15
CA TYR A 33 3.46 13.82 8.37
C TYR A 33 4.68 14.72 8.09
N SER A 34 5.10 15.48 9.09
CA SER A 34 6.32 16.27 9.03
C SER A 34 7.07 16.16 10.35
N ILE A 35 8.39 16.06 10.29
CA ILE A 35 9.31 16.12 11.42
C ILE A 35 10.39 17.11 11.06
N ASP A 36 10.66 18.06 11.94
CA ASP A 36 11.71 19.09 11.81
C ASP A 36 11.70 19.83 10.43
N GLY A 37 10.48 20.11 9.93
CA GLY A 37 10.27 20.76 8.65
C GLY A 37 10.31 19.85 7.43
N HIS A 38 10.83 18.63 7.55
CA HIS A 38 10.85 17.65 6.46
C HIS A 38 9.50 16.98 6.28
N LYS A 39 9.09 16.81 5.02
CA LYS A 39 7.83 16.19 4.64
C LYS A 39 8.03 14.70 4.34
N TYR A 40 7.17 13.87 4.88
CA TYR A 40 7.18 12.42 4.68
C TYR A 40 5.80 11.95 4.22
N ASP A 41 5.76 11.05 3.23
CA ASP A 41 4.58 10.27 2.89
C ASP A 41 4.58 8.96 3.68
N VAL A 42 3.41 8.54 4.14
CA VAL A 42 3.18 7.18 4.65
C VAL A 42 2.87 6.28 3.45
N GLY A 43 2.91 5.09 3.42
CA GLY A 43 2.46 4.04 2.50
C GLY A 43 2.39 4.28 0.98
N LEU A 44 2.28 5.51 0.48
CA LEU A 44 2.20 5.76 -0.96
C LEU A 44 3.61 5.81 -1.59
N HIS A 45 4.04 4.70 -2.14
CA HIS A 45 5.25 4.67 -2.98
C HIS A 45 4.93 5.12 -4.41
N ALA A 46 3.84 4.59 -4.96
CA ALA A 46 3.26 4.92 -6.25
C ALA A 46 1.74 4.82 -6.21
N LEU A 47 1.05 5.61 -7.01
CA LEU A 47 -0.31 5.29 -7.43
C LEU A 47 -0.20 4.22 -8.52
N THR A 48 -0.79 3.06 -8.29
CA THR A 48 -0.97 2.01 -9.29
C THR A 48 -2.20 2.29 -10.17
N ASN A 49 -2.46 1.48 -11.17
CA ASN A 49 -3.54 1.69 -12.14
C ASN A 49 -3.37 2.99 -12.99
N TYR A 50 -2.12 3.45 -13.11
CA TYR A 50 -1.86 4.62 -13.94
C TYR A 50 -2.11 4.32 -15.41
N VAL A 51 -2.82 5.23 -16.04
CA VAL A 51 -2.98 5.28 -17.50
C VAL A 51 -2.88 6.74 -17.95
N PRO A 52 -2.41 7.02 -19.16
CA PRO A 52 -2.38 8.37 -19.70
C PRO A 52 -3.76 9.04 -19.72
N LYS A 53 -3.79 10.37 -19.58
CA LYS A 53 -5.01 11.16 -19.69
C LYS A 53 -5.75 10.85 -20.98
N GLY A 54 -7.06 10.65 -20.90
CA GLY A 54 -7.91 10.33 -22.06
C GLY A 54 -8.12 8.83 -22.28
N THR A 55 -7.38 7.95 -21.62
CA THR A 55 -7.62 6.51 -21.67
C THR A 55 -9.00 6.18 -21.11
N LYS A 56 -9.80 5.45 -21.92
CA LYS A 56 -11.16 5.04 -21.54
C LYS A 56 -11.17 3.66 -20.89
N GLY A 57 -12.09 3.47 -19.95
CA GLY A 57 -12.41 2.14 -19.43
C GLY A 57 -11.50 1.62 -18.31
N SER A 58 -10.37 2.29 -18.00
CA SER A 58 -9.49 1.88 -16.90
C SER A 58 -10.13 2.10 -15.52
N PRO A 59 -9.68 1.37 -14.48
CA PRO A 59 -10.13 1.57 -13.11
C PRO A 59 -9.97 3.01 -12.63
N LEU A 60 -8.81 3.64 -12.87
CA LEU A 60 -8.54 5.02 -12.47
C LEU A 60 -9.53 6.00 -13.12
N THR A 61 -9.71 5.94 -14.44
CA THR A 61 -10.59 6.87 -15.15
C THR A 61 -12.07 6.65 -14.79
N LYS A 62 -12.48 5.40 -14.53
CA LYS A 62 -13.82 5.08 -14.01
C LYS A 62 -14.03 5.68 -12.63
N LEU A 63 -13.07 5.52 -11.72
CA LEU A 63 -13.13 6.05 -10.36
C LEU A 63 -13.22 7.59 -10.37
N LEU A 64 -12.32 8.26 -11.09
CA LEU A 64 -12.32 9.72 -11.20
C LEU A 64 -13.63 10.26 -11.77
N ARG A 65 -14.19 9.60 -12.79
CA ARG A 65 -15.51 9.95 -13.34
C ARG A 65 -16.62 9.77 -12.29
N GLN A 66 -16.60 8.70 -11.53
CA GLN A 66 -17.58 8.45 -10.46
C GLN A 66 -17.49 9.48 -9.33
N LEU A 67 -16.30 9.98 -9.03
CA LEU A 67 -16.07 11.02 -8.03
C LEU A 67 -16.23 12.44 -8.60
N ARG A 68 -16.37 12.57 -9.93
CA ARG A 68 -16.37 13.86 -10.64
C ARG A 68 -15.16 14.71 -10.28
N ILE A 69 -13.98 14.06 -10.26
CA ILE A 69 -12.69 14.71 -10.07
C ILE A 69 -11.97 14.75 -11.42
N PRO A 70 -11.50 15.91 -11.89
CA PRO A 70 -10.71 15.99 -13.12
C PRO A 70 -9.41 15.18 -12.99
N TYR A 71 -8.98 14.54 -14.09
CA TYR A 71 -7.74 13.77 -14.10
C TYR A 71 -6.52 14.62 -13.67
N ASP A 72 -6.44 15.86 -14.18
CA ASP A 72 -5.34 16.78 -13.91
C ASP A 72 -5.25 17.22 -12.44
N ALA A 73 -6.33 17.06 -11.67
CA ALA A 73 -6.30 17.37 -10.23
C ALA A 73 -5.42 16.42 -9.42
N LEU A 74 -4.97 15.32 -10.00
CA LEU A 74 -4.05 14.39 -9.36
C LEU A 74 -2.58 14.66 -9.69
N GLU A 75 -2.27 15.50 -10.68
CA GLU A 75 -0.90 15.90 -11.07
C GLU A 75 0.05 14.70 -11.25
N LEU A 76 -0.43 13.65 -11.93
CA LEU A 76 0.27 12.37 -12.00
C LEU A 76 1.45 12.41 -12.98
N SER A 77 2.63 12.12 -12.47
CA SER A 77 3.85 11.91 -13.26
C SER A 77 4.16 10.42 -13.36
N PRO A 78 4.32 9.85 -14.56
CA PRO A 78 4.59 8.43 -14.73
C PRO A 78 5.98 8.04 -14.20
N GLN A 79 6.14 6.78 -13.83
CA GLN A 79 7.45 6.21 -13.52
C GLN A 79 8.38 6.24 -14.73
N LEU A 80 9.69 6.31 -14.47
CA LEU A 80 10.69 6.14 -15.51
C LEU A 80 10.95 4.65 -15.77
N GLN A 81 11.32 3.91 -14.73
CA GLN A 81 11.58 2.48 -14.79
C GLN A 81 11.52 1.88 -13.39
N SER A 82 11.08 0.65 -13.28
CA SER A 82 11.15 -0.17 -12.06
C SER A 82 11.76 -1.53 -12.36
N LYS A 83 12.06 -2.30 -11.30
CA LYS A 83 12.81 -3.54 -11.41
C LYS A 83 12.30 -4.59 -10.43
N ILE A 84 12.33 -5.85 -10.85
CA ILE A 84 12.27 -7.02 -9.97
C ILE A 84 13.68 -7.60 -9.92
N HIS A 85 14.27 -7.61 -8.72
CA HIS A 85 15.65 -8.04 -8.49
C HIS A 85 15.70 -9.32 -7.67
N PHE A 86 16.28 -10.36 -8.23
CA PHE A 86 16.56 -11.64 -7.58
C PHE A 86 18.03 -12.01 -7.81
N PRO A 87 18.62 -12.89 -7.00
CA PRO A 87 19.97 -13.38 -7.26
C PRO A 87 20.10 -13.90 -8.68
N ASN A 88 21.05 -13.34 -9.43
CA ASN A 88 21.37 -13.71 -10.82
C ASN A 88 20.25 -13.50 -11.86
N CYS A 89 19.12 -12.86 -11.51
CA CYS A 89 18.05 -12.58 -12.45
C CYS A 89 17.37 -11.24 -12.15
N GLN A 90 17.15 -10.43 -13.18
CA GLN A 90 16.46 -9.16 -13.06
C GLN A 90 15.43 -9.00 -14.19
N LEU A 91 14.27 -8.46 -13.87
CA LEU A 91 13.26 -8.08 -14.84
C LEU A 91 12.96 -6.58 -14.68
N ASN A 92 13.28 -5.81 -15.71
CA ASN A 92 12.94 -4.39 -15.74
C ASN A 92 11.52 -4.20 -16.30
N PHE A 93 10.83 -3.18 -15.84
CA PHE A 93 9.51 -2.80 -16.36
C PHE A 93 9.26 -1.31 -16.21
N ASN A 94 8.36 -0.78 -17.01
CA ASN A 94 7.85 0.57 -16.93
C ASN A 94 6.35 0.57 -17.28
N ASN A 95 5.78 1.71 -17.68
CA ASN A 95 4.37 1.78 -18.05
C ASN A 95 4.08 1.31 -19.50
N ASP A 96 5.09 0.82 -20.21
CA ASP A 96 4.92 0.09 -21.47
C ASP A 96 5.06 -1.41 -21.19
N PHE A 97 3.93 -2.12 -21.20
CA PHE A 97 3.90 -3.55 -20.93
C PHE A 97 4.74 -4.37 -21.92
N SER A 98 4.88 -3.93 -23.17
CA SER A 98 5.69 -4.64 -24.17
C SER A 98 7.16 -4.73 -23.77
N TYR A 99 7.66 -3.74 -23.02
CA TYR A 99 9.00 -3.77 -22.46
C TYR A 99 9.13 -4.87 -21.40
N PHE A 100 8.16 -5.01 -20.48
CA PHE A 100 8.18 -6.09 -19.49
C PHE A 100 8.09 -7.47 -20.15
N GLU A 101 7.21 -7.63 -21.14
CA GLU A 101 7.09 -8.88 -21.92
C GLU A 101 8.42 -9.24 -22.60
N SER A 102 9.15 -8.27 -23.16
CA SER A 102 10.46 -8.50 -23.78
C SER A 102 11.52 -8.94 -22.75
N GLN A 103 11.46 -8.40 -21.53
CA GLN A 103 12.36 -8.82 -20.45
C GLN A 103 12.09 -10.26 -20.00
N VAL A 104 10.82 -10.66 -19.94
CA VAL A 104 10.45 -12.06 -19.65
C VAL A 104 10.91 -12.99 -20.79
N ALA A 105 10.74 -12.58 -22.04
CA ALA A 105 11.19 -13.38 -23.19
C ALA A 105 12.71 -13.57 -23.21
N GLU A 106 13.46 -12.55 -22.82
CA GLU A 106 14.93 -12.60 -22.76
C GLU A 106 15.44 -13.50 -21.63
N GLN A 107 14.89 -13.33 -20.41
CA GLN A 107 15.36 -14.04 -19.22
C GLN A 107 14.74 -15.45 -19.09
N PHE A 108 13.58 -15.69 -19.66
CA PHE A 108 12.83 -16.96 -19.57
C PHE A 108 12.28 -17.40 -20.93
N PRO A 109 13.14 -17.65 -21.94
CA PRO A 109 12.70 -17.94 -23.31
C PRO A 109 11.80 -19.17 -23.41
N ASP A 110 11.97 -20.16 -22.54
CA ASP A 110 11.14 -21.38 -22.52
C ASP A 110 9.74 -21.15 -21.89
N GLU A 111 9.56 -20.04 -21.14
CA GLU A 111 8.32 -19.73 -20.41
C GLU A 111 7.47 -18.66 -21.10
N ILE A 112 7.96 -17.98 -22.14
CA ILE A 112 7.27 -16.84 -22.76
C ILE A 112 5.86 -17.20 -23.28
N ASN A 113 5.68 -18.37 -23.85
CA ASN A 113 4.37 -18.82 -24.30
C ASN A 113 3.39 -19.01 -23.13
N GLY A 114 3.89 -19.48 -22.00
CA GLY A 114 3.12 -19.58 -20.75
C GLY A 114 2.75 -18.19 -20.22
N PHE A 115 3.71 -17.28 -20.21
CA PHE A 115 3.50 -15.90 -19.80
C PHE A 115 2.44 -15.19 -20.67
N CYS A 116 2.50 -15.29 -21.98
CA CYS A 116 1.48 -14.72 -22.86
C CYS A 116 0.08 -15.29 -22.59
N ARG A 117 -0.05 -16.60 -22.33
CA ARG A 117 -1.33 -17.20 -21.94
C ARG A 117 -1.83 -16.69 -20.59
N LEU A 118 -0.94 -16.50 -19.61
CA LEU A 118 -1.30 -15.88 -18.33
C LEU A 118 -1.82 -14.45 -18.54
N VAL A 119 -1.10 -13.65 -19.33
CA VAL A 119 -1.49 -12.26 -19.64
C VAL A 119 -2.88 -12.20 -20.27
N GLU A 120 -3.17 -13.08 -21.22
CA GLU A 120 -4.48 -13.16 -21.84
C GLU A 120 -5.57 -13.56 -20.83
N THR A 121 -5.28 -14.53 -19.96
CA THR A 121 -6.18 -14.88 -18.86
C THR A 121 -6.41 -13.70 -17.93
N VAL A 122 -5.34 -13.02 -17.50
CA VAL A 122 -5.42 -11.84 -16.65
C VAL A 122 -6.27 -10.75 -17.27
N LYS A 123 -6.12 -10.47 -18.58
CA LYS A 123 -6.91 -9.44 -19.29
C LYS A 123 -8.40 -9.72 -19.28
N ASN A 124 -8.80 -10.99 -19.37
CA ASN A 124 -10.20 -11.41 -19.54
C ASN A 124 -10.86 -11.87 -18.23
N TYR A 125 -10.11 -12.03 -17.15
CA TYR A 125 -10.62 -12.55 -15.88
C TYR A 125 -11.53 -11.56 -15.16
N ASP A 126 -12.72 -12.00 -14.69
CA ASP A 126 -13.59 -11.21 -13.82
C ASP A 126 -13.13 -11.27 -12.36
N ALA A 127 -12.17 -10.43 -12.00
CA ALA A 127 -11.61 -10.39 -10.66
C ALA A 127 -12.55 -9.81 -9.58
N PHE A 128 -13.67 -9.22 -9.99
CA PHE A 128 -14.66 -8.61 -9.08
C PHE A 128 -15.91 -9.46 -8.89
N SER A 129 -15.97 -10.65 -9.45
CA SER A 129 -17.09 -11.57 -9.26
C SER A 129 -17.30 -11.89 -7.78
N LEU A 130 -18.51 -11.67 -7.30
CA LEU A 130 -18.91 -12.00 -5.93
C LEU A 130 -19.03 -13.53 -5.72
N GLU A 131 -19.21 -14.27 -6.81
CA GLU A 131 -19.39 -15.72 -6.82
C GLU A 131 -18.06 -16.49 -6.91
N ALA A 132 -16.96 -15.79 -7.28
CA ALA A 132 -15.65 -16.41 -7.41
C ALA A 132 -15.17 -16.97 -6.06
N LYS A 133 -14.89 -18.26 -6.03
CA LYS A 133 -14.28 -18.92 -4.87
C LYS A 133 -12.80 -18.55 -4.77
N PRO A 134 -12.27 -18.37 -3.56
CA PRO A 134 -10.83 -18.16 -3.36
C PRO A 134 -10.02 -19.31 -3.99
N THR A 135 -9.00 -18.95 -4.76
CA THR A 135 -8.12 -19.90 -5.45
C THR A 135 -6.68 -19.50 -5.20
N SER A 136 -5.83 -20.46 -4.86
CA SER A 136 -4.39 -20.25 -4.71
C SER A 136 -3.77 -19.74 -6.01
N THR A 137 -3.05 -18.63 -5.95
CA THR A 137 -2.32 -18.11 -7.10
C THR A 137 -1.18 -19.04 -7.49
N ARG A 138 -0.44 -19.58 -6.52
CA ARG A 138 0.66 -20.52 -6.80
C ARG A 138 0.16 -21.76 -7.56
N GLU A 139 -0.97 -22.32 -7.14
CA GLU A 139 -1.58 -23.47 -7.85
C GLU A 139 -2.07 -23.06 -9.26
N ALA A 140 -2.64 -21.89 -9.41
CA ALA A 140 -3.07 -21.39 -10.71
C ALA A 140 -1.89 -21.14 -11.66
N LEU A 141 -0.77 -20.60 -11.17
CA LEU A 141 0.42 -20.31 -11.99
C LEU A 141 1.11 -21.56 -12.53
N LYS A 142 1.02 -22.72 -11.86
CA LYS A 142 1.56 -24.00 -12.35
C LYS A 142 1.00 -24.43 -13.72
N GLN A 143 -0.16 -23.89 -14.13
CA GLN A 143 -0.74 -24.14 -15.45
C GLN A 143 -0.02 -23.38 -16.58
N TYR A 144 0.73 -22.34 -16.22
CA TYR A 144 1.40 -21.46 -17.18
C TYR A 144 2.91 -21.67 -17.19
N PHE A 145 3.55 -21.87 -16.03
CA PHE A 145 4.99 -21.93 -15.84
C PHE A 145 5.46 -23.23 -15.24
N LYS A 146 6.66 -23.63 -15.67
CA LYS A 146 7.43 -24.71 -15.04
C LYS A 146 8.58 -24.17 -14.19
N ASN A 147 9.02 -22.95 -14.48
CA ASN A 147 10.15 -22.34 -13.79
C ASN A 147 9.66 -21.62 -12.51
N PRO A 148 10.04 -22.09 -11.30
CA PRO A 148 9.60 -21.51 -10.03
C PRO A 148 10.19 -20.11 -9.77
N LEU A 149 11.30 -19.75 -10.44
CA LEU A 149 11.88 -18.43 -10.31
C LEU A 149 10.98 -17.36 -10.95
N LEU A 150 10.47 -17.60 -12.17
CA LEU A 150 9.55 -16.68 -12.82
C LEU A 150 8.26 -16.52 -11.99
N GLU A 151 7.70 -17.63 -11.46
CA GLU A 151 6.57 -17.57 -10.54
C GLU A 151 6.86 -16.65 -9.35
N SER A 152 8.00 -16.84 -8.68
CA SER A 152 8.41 -16.06 -7.52
C SER A 152 8.64 -14.58 -7.87
N MET A 153 9.24 -14.29 -9.01
CA MET A 153 9.46 -12.92 -9.48
C MET A 153 8.15 -12.18 -9.81
N LEU A 154 7.11 -12.87 -10.26
CA LEU A 154 5.79 -12.27 -10.47
C LEU A 154 5.00 -12.10 -9.16
N LEU A 155 5.17 -13.02 -8.21
CA LEU A 155 4.51 -12.95 -6.91
C LEU A 155 5.11 -11.87 -6.02
N CYS A 156 6.42 -11.65 -6.06
CA CYS A 156 7.07 -10.68 -5.19
C CYS A 156 6.41 -9.28 -5.26
N PRO A 157 6.33 -8.58 -6.39
CA PRO A 157 5.68 -7.28 -6.46
C PRO A 157 4.18 -7.33 -6.15
N THR A 158 3.47 -8.37 -6.61
CA THR A 158 2.02 -8.46 -6.41
C THR A 158 1.65 -8.70 -4.94
N MET A 159 2.44 -9.46 -4.20
CA MET A 159 2.23 -9.71 -2.78
C MET A 159 2.61 -8.49 -1.93
N TYR A 160 3.74 -7.84 -2.20
CA TYR A 160 4.14 -6.60 -1.50
C TYR A 160 3.16 -5.45 -1.70
N TYR A 161 2.38 -5.44 -2.76
CA TYR A 161 1.38 -4.41 -3.04
C TYR A 161 -0.04 -4.79 -2.64
N GLY A 162 -0.31 -6.03 -2.22
CA GLY A 162 -1.70 -6.36 -1.92
C GLY A 162 -2.00 -7.66 -1.20
N SER A 163 -1.05 -8.49 -0.75
CA SER A 163 -1.39 -9.73 -0.05
C SER A 163 -1.53 -9.55 1.46
N SER A 164 -2.66 -9.99 2.01
CA SER A 164 -2.86 -10.18 3.45
C SER A 164 -2.60 -11.62 3.91
N THR A 165 -2.20 -12.51 3.00
CA THR A 165 -1.94 -13.93 3.23
C THR A 165 -0.47 -14.22 3.01
N GLU A 166 0.11 -15.03 3.90
CA GLU A 166 1.51 -15.44 3.83
C GLU A 166 1.74 -16.40 2.67
N ASN A 167 2.84 -16.21 1.96
CA ASN A 167 3.38 -17.08 0.90
C ASN A 167 2.47 -17.35 -0.30
N ASP A 168 1.26 -16.82 -0.31
CA ASP A 168 0.30 -16.97 -1.41
C ASP A 168 -0.69 -15.81 -1.41
N MET A 169 -1.56 -15.76 -2.41
CA MET A 169 -2.69 -14.83 -2.48
C MET A 169 -3.83 -15.42 -3.29
N ASP A 170 -5.03 -14.86 -3.14
CA ASP A 170 -6.17 -15.22 -3.99
C ASP A 170 -5.90 -14.85 -5.44
N PHE A 171 -6.20 -15.71 -6.39
CA PHE A 171 -5.92 -15.47 -7.82
C PHE A 171 -6.67 -14.24 -8.36
N SER A 172 -7.89 -13.96 -7.86
CA SER A 172 -8.60 -12.74 -8.23
C SER A 172 -7.82 -11.48 -7.78
N GLN A 173 -7.21 -11.53 -6.60
CA GLN A 173 -6.37 -10.45 -6.09
C GLN A 173 -5.07 -10.33 -6.88
N PHE A 174 -4.43 -11.44 -7.22
CA PHE A 174 -3.26 -11.46 -8.11
C PHE A 174 -3.57 -10.79 -9.45
N VAL A 175 -4.69 -11.12 -10.08
CA VAL A 175 -5.13 -10.51 -11.34
C VAL A 175 -5.28 -8.99 -11.20
N ILE A 176 -5.89 -8.51 -10.11
CA ILE A 176 -6.02 -7.07 -9.84
C ILE A 176 -4.63 -6.43 -9.72
N MET A 177 -3.74 -7.05 -8.93
CA MET A 177 -2.38 -6.52 -8.72
C MET A 177 -1.56 -6.57 -10.00
N PHE A 178 -1.57 -7.66 -10.74
CA PHE A 178 -0.85 -7.80 -12.01
C PHE A 178 -1.29 -6.73 -13.03
N ARG A 179 -2.60 -6.52 -13.19
CA ARG A 179 -3.12 -5.45 -14.05
C ARG A 179 -2.63 -4.08 -13.60
N SER A 180 -2.76 -3.79 -12.33
CA SER A 180 -2.45 -2.47 -11.78
C SER A 180 -0.96 -2.13 -11.82
N LEU A 181 -0.09 -3.11 -11.68
CA LEU A 181 1.36 -2.93 -11.65
C LEU A 181 1.99 -2.94 -13.04
N PHE A 182 1.59 -3.92 -13.88
CA PHE A 182 2.29 -4.20 -15.13
C PHE A 182 1.52 -3.78 -16.39
N LEU A 183 0.18 -3.96 -16.43
CA LEU A 183 -0.60 -3.59 -17.61
C LEU A 183 -0.99 -2.10 -17.62
N GLU A 184 -1.14 -1.49 -16.46
CA GLU A 184 -1.49 -0.07 -16.32
C GLU A 184 -0.26 0.74 -15.88
N GLY A 185 0.34 0.45 -14.74
CA GLY A 185 1.62 1.01 -14.35
C GLY A 185 1.56 1.95 -13.14
N PHE A 186 2.63 2.73 -12.97
CA PHE A 186 2.87 3.59 -11.81
C PHE A 186 2.92 5.07 -12.17
N ALA A 187 2.38 5.90 -11.29
CA ALA A 187 2.60 7.34 -11.30
C ALA A 187 2.61 7.91 -9.88
N ARG A 188 3.12 9.12 -9.75
CA ARG A 188 3.15 9.83 -8.48
C ARG A 188 3.00 11.35 -8.70
N PRO A 189 2.20 12.08 -7.88
CA PRO A 189 2.26 13.53 -7.85
C PRO A 189 3.60 14.01 -7.27
N LEU A 190 4.08 15.18 -7.67
CA LEU A 190 5.30 15.76 -7.12
C LEU A 190 5.21 15.90 -5.57
N ASP A 191 4.11 16.48 -5.05
CA ASP A 191 3.87 16.61 -3.59
C ASP A 191 3.26 15.33 -2.97
N GLY A 192 3.41 14.19 -3.66
CA GLY A 192 3.03 12.87 -3.16
C GLY A 192 1.54 12.72 -2.86
N VAL A 193 1.25 11.99 -1.79
CA VAL A 193 -0.13 11.68 -1.37
C VAL A 193 -0.94 12.93 -1.00
N ARG A 194 -0.28 14.03 -0.66
CA ARG A 194 -0.95 15.29 -0.28
C ARG A 194 -1.84 15.82 -1.37
N THR A 195 -1.37 15.81 -2.63
CA THR A 195 -2.16 16.22 -3.81
C THR A 195 -3.45 15.40 -3.93
N ILE A 196 -3.34 14.08 -3.80
CA ILE A 196 -4.50 13.18 -3.92
C ILE A 196 -5.51 13.42 -2.78
N ILE A 197 -5.01 13.51 -1.54
CA ILE A 197 -5.86 13.78 -0.37
C ILE A 197 -6.55 15.14 -0.51
N LYS A 198 -5.81 16.16 -0.94
CA LYS A 198 -6.36 17.51 -1.16
C LYS A 198 -7.49 17.48 -2.20
N ALA A 199 -7.28 16.84 -3.34
CA ALA A 199 -8.30 16.73 -4.39
C ALA A 199 -9.60 16.06 -3.87
N LEU A 200 -9.46 14.98 -3.09
CA LEU A 200 -10.60 14.32 -2.46
C LEU A 200 -11.29 15.21 -1.41
N GLN A 201 -10.53 15.90 -0.56
CA GLN A 201 -11.07 16.78 0.48
C GLN A 201 -11.81 17.99 -0.10
N ASP A 202 -11.23 18.63 -1.11
CA ASP A 202 -11.81 19.79 -1.78
C ASP A 202 -13.12 19.38 -2.49
N LYS A 203 -13.13 18.22 -3.14
CA LYS A 203 -14.34 17.68 -3.74
C LYS A 203 -15.41 17.36 -2.71
N TYR A 204 -15.08 16.73 -1.59
CA TYR A 204 -16.03 16.43 -0.53
C TYR A 204 -16.63 17.71 0.09
N ARG A 205 -15.78 18.71 0.36
CA ARG A 205 -16.19 20.02 0.86
C ARG A 205 -17.12 20.75 -0.11
N SER A 206 -16.83 20.71 -1.42
CA SER A 206 -17.67 21.35 -2.45
C SER A 206 -19.09 20.77 -2.55
N LEU A 207 -19.32 19.59 -1.98
CA LEU A 207 -20.61 18.93 -1.90
C LEU A 207 -21.32 19.13 -0.53
N GLY A 208 -20.82 20.05 0.31
CA GLY A 208 -21.37 20.31 1.64
C GLY A 208 -20.94 19.30 2.72
N GLY A 209 -20.02 18.39 2.38
CA GLY A 209 -19.54 17.37 3.32
C GLY A 209 -18.79 17.97 4.52
N THR A 210 -19.09 17.47 5.71
CA THR A 210 -18.47 17.88 6.97
C THR A 210 -17.47 16.82 7.44
N ARG A 211 -16.32 17.28 7.94
CA ARG A 211 -15.27 16.41 8.47
C ARG A 211 -14.85 16.88 9.85
N LYS A 212 -14.89 15.98 10.84
CA LYS A 212 -14.40 16.20 12.20
C LYS A 212 -13.10 15.42 12.37
N MET A 213 -12.01 16.16 12.57
CA MET A 213 -10.68 15.63 12.86
C MET A 213 -10.47 15.51 14.37
N ARG A 214 -9.55 14.64 14.82
CA ARG A 214 -9.33 14.31 16.24
C ARG A 214 -10.63 13.91 16.93
N CYS A 215 -11.46 13.19 16.20
CA CYS A 215 -12.79 12.78 16.58
C CYS A 215 -12.96 11.29 16.27
N GLY A 216 -12.42 10.45 17.15
CA GLY A 216 -12.47 9.00 16.99
C GLY A 216 -13.76 8.42 17.52
N VAL A 217 -14.15 7.27 16.95
CA VAL A 217 -15.24 6.45 17.48
C VAL A 217 -14.64 5.49 18.51
N ALA A 218 -15.06 5.63 19.78
CA ALA A 218 -14.66 4.74 20.86
C ALA A 218 -15.46 3.45 20.88
N LYS A 219 -16.78 3.54 20.56
CA LYS A 219 -17.69 2.39 20.60
C LYS A 219 -18.86 2.58 19.65
N ILE A 220 -19.36 1.50 19.07
CA ILE A 220 -20.59 1.42 18.31
C ILE A 220 -21.62 0.70 19.18
N ILE A 221 -22.62 1.41 19.65
CA ILE A 221 -23.69 0.86 20.47
C ILE A 221 -24.70 0.20 19.55
N CYS A 222 -24.95 -1.07 19.73
CA CYS A 222 -25.77 -1.89 18.85
C CYS A 222 -26.93 -2.55 19.62
N ASP A 223 -28.02 -2.79 18.91
CA ASP A 223 -28.95 -3.85 19.26
C ASP A 223 -28.68 -5.09 18.41
N GLU A 224 -29.59 -6.07 18.40
CA GLU A 224 -29.37 -7.34 17.68
C GLU A 224 -29.13 -7.18 16.17
N LYS A 225 -29.69 -6.13 15.55
CA LYS A 225 -29.70 -5.95 14.08
C LYS A 225 -29.14 -4.60 13.60
N ARG A 226 -29.00 -3.63 14.48
CA ARG A 226 -28.66 -2.26 14.07
C ARG A 226 -27.68 -1.59 15.00
N ALA A 227 -26.77 -0.81 14.42
CA ALA A 227 -26.00 0.19 15.14
C ALA A 227 -26.93 1.37 15.48
N GLN A 228 -27.12 1.65 16.77
CA GLN A 228 -28.01 2.68 17.29
C GLN A 228 -27.34 4.04 17.36
N LYS A 229 -26.11 4.08 17.86
CA LYS A 229 -25.32 5.31 18.03
C LYS A 229 -23.82 5.01 18.08
N LEU A 230 -23.05 6.03 17.79
CA LEU A 230 -21.61 6.06 17.96
C LEU A 230 -21.28 6.81 19.24
N LEU A 231 -20.51 6.21 20.14
CA LEU A 231 -19.86 6.90 21.25
C LEU A 231 -18.46 7.35 20.81
N LEU A 232 -18.17 8.62 20.95
CA LEU A 232 -16.91 9.23 20.53
C LEU A 232 -15.86 9.21 21.65
N ASP A 233 -14.60 9.45 21.30
CA ASP A 233 -13.49 9.45 22.27
C ASP A 233 -13.64 10.55 23.36
N ASP A 234 -14.40 11.62 23.08
CA ASP A 234 -14.72 12.70 24.04
C ASP A 234 -15.98 12.47 24.87
N GLY A 235 -16.60 11.29 24.73
CA GLY A 235 -17.83 10.91 25.41
C GLY A 235 -19.13 11.44 24.75
N SER A 236 -19.04 12.24 23.69
CA SER A 236 -20.21 12.67 22.94
C SER A 236 -20.80 11.54 22.09
N GLU A 237 -22.05 11.68 21.69
CA GLU A 237 -22.78 10.67 20.94
C GLU A 237 -23.25 11.22 19.57
N ILE A 238 -23.22 10.37 18.56
CA ILE A 238 -23.76 10.67 17.22
C ILE A 238 -24.66 9.52 16.79
N THR A 239 -25.79 9.86 16.21
CA THR A 239 -26.70 8.92 15.54
C THR A 239 -26.69 9.13 14.04
N ALA A 240 -26.84 8.05 13.27
CA ALA A 240 -26.96 8.08 11.83
C ALA A 240 -27.86 6.95 11.32
N ASN A 241 -28.53 7.20 10.20
CA ASN A 241 -29.36 6.17 9.56
C ASN A 241 -28.52 5.00 9.02
N LYS A 242 -27.31 5.32 8.50
CA LYS A 242 -26.34 4.37 7.97
C LYS A 242 -24.92 4.79 8.38
N ILE A 243 -24.09 3.81 8.64
CA ILE A 243 -22.68 3.97 9.02
C ILE A 243 -21.84 3.22 8.01
N ILE A 244 -20.81 3.87 7.48
CA ILE A 244 -19.77 3.24 6.65
C ILE A 244 -18.47 3.34 7.42
N SER A 245 -17.93 2.20 7.85
CA SER A 245 -16.65 2.13 8.53
C SER A 245 -15.52 1.89 7.53
N THR A 246 -14.44 2.63 7.69
CA THR A 246 -13.19 2.46 6.95
C THR A 246 -12.02 2.14 7.88
N ALA A 247 -12.32 1.70 9.10
CA ALA A 247 -11.32 1.35 10.11
C ALA A 247 -10.75 -0.09 9.96
N GLY A 248 -11.27 -0.85 9.00
CA GLY A 248 -11.01 -2.28 8.85
C GLY A 248 -12.16 -3.13 9.38
N TYR A 249 -12.31 -4.34 8.83
CA TYR A 249 -13.44 -5.21 9.18
C TYR A 249 -13.37 -5.66 10.66
N THR A 250 -12.25 -6.26 11.04
CA THR A 250 -12.05 -6.76 12.41
C THR A 250 -12.07 -5.63 13.43
N GLU A 251 -11.43 -4.51 13.12
CA GLU A 251 -11.40 -3.32 13.95
C GLU A 251 -12.81 -2.76 14.17
N THR A 252 -13.62 -2.72 13.12
CA THR A 252 -15.02 -2.26 13.19
C THR A 252 -15.87 -3.16 14.08
N LEU A 253 -15.76 -4.48 13.92
CA LEU A 253 -16.53 -5.41 14.75
C LEU A 253 -16.12 -5.34 16.23
N ARG A 254 -14.85 -5.05 16.54
CA ARG A 254 -14.39 -4.83 17.92
C ARG A 254 -14.91 -3.55 18.55
N LEU A 255 -15.27 -2.55 17.75
CA LEU A 255 -15.94 -1.34 18.24
C LEU A 255 -17.41 -1.61 18.60
N CYS A 256 -18.04 -2.64 18.04
CA CYS A 256 -19.42 -3.00 18.38
C CYS A 256 -19.49 -3.65 19.77
N ASP A 257 -20.54 -3.32 20.53
CA ASP A 257 -20.77 -3.87 21.88
C ASP A 257 -21.52 -5.21 21.88
N THR A 258 -21.52 -5.90 20.77
CA THR A 258 -22.12 -7.23 20.62
C THR A 258 -21.15 -8.34 21.02
N ASN A 259 -21.66 -9.46 21.57
CA ASN A 259 -20.85 -10.61 22.01
C ASN A 259 -20.24 -11.45 20.85
N LYS A 260 -20.23 -10.96 19.62
CA LYS A 260 -19.67 -11.66 18.44
C LYS A 260 -18.16 -11.50 18.27
N ASN A 261 -17.44 -11.07 19.30
CA ASN A 261 -16.00 -10.87 19.25
C ASN A 261 -15.18 -12.16 19.00
N GLN A 262 -15.73 -13.36 19.23
CA GLN A 262 -15.03 -14.64 19.01
C GLN A 262 -14.76 -14.92 17.53
N GLU A 263 -15.64 -14.50 16.61
CA GLU A 263 -15.42 -14.65 15.15
C GLU A 263 -14.28 -13.74 14.63
N THR A 264 -13.95 -12.68 15.35
CA THR A 264 -12.94 -11.70 14.91
C THR A 264 -11.51 -12.13 15.24
N GLU A 265 -11.30 -12.99 16.25
CA GLU A 265 -9.95 -13.39 16.69
C GLU A 265 -9.19 -14.19 15.62
N HIS A 266 -9.89 -15.04 14.88
CA HIS A 266 -9.29 -15.87 13.83
C HIS A 266 -9.03 -15.12 12.52
N ASN A 267 -9.60 -13.93 12.34
CA ASN A 267 -9.50 -13.14 11.12
C ASN A 267 -8.68 -11.85 11.31
N VAL A 268 -7.81 -11.81 12.29
CA VAL A 268 -6.90 -10.67 12.51
C VAL A 268 -5.75 -10.71 11.52
N GLY A 269 -5.44 -9.58 10.90
CA GLY A 269 -4.28 -9.44 10.03
C GLY A 269 -2.97 -9.67 10.78
N LYS A 270 -2.05 -10.42 10.16
CA LYS A 270 -0.74 -10.75 10.73
C LYS A 270 0.42 -10.04 10.04
N LEU A 271 0.28 -9.79 8.73
CA LEU A 271 1.34 -9.19 7.93
C LEU A 271 1.44 -7.69 8.19
N THR A 272 2.62 -7.27 8.52
CA THR A 272 2.97 -5.88 8.80
C THR A 272 4.36 -5.59 8.23
N PHE A 273 4.67 -4.30 8.06
CA PHE A 273 5.94 -3.84 7.53
C PHE A 273 6.65 -2.92 8.50
N THR A 274 7.98 -2.88 8.36
CA THR A 274 8.77 -1.69 8.70
C THR A 274 9.09 -0.95 7.42
N GLU A 275 9.30 0.35 7.56
CA GLU A 275 9.80 1.16 6.46
C GLU A 275 10.79 2.19 6.98
N THR A 276 11.97 2.24 6.36
CA THR A 276 12.95 3.29 6.58
C THR A 276 12.81 4.37 5.52
N ILE A 277 12.99 5.62 5.91
CA ILE A 277 13.01 6.77 5.01
C ILE A 277 14.28 7.55 5.29
N THR A 278 15.07 7.78 4.25
CA THR A 278 16.32 8.54 4.31
C THR A 278 16.23 9.72 3.35
N LEU A 279 16.43 10.93 3.86
CA LEU A 279 16.57 12.14 3.07
C LEU A 279 18.05 12.53 2.97
N PHE A 280 18.52 12.80 1.77
CA PHE A 280 19.92 13.18 1.52
C PHE A 280 20.02 14.28 0.46
N LYS A 281 21.19 14.93 0.37
CA LYS A 281 21.35 16.17 -0.42
C LYS A 281 21.25 15.96 -1.92
N GLU A 282 21.87 14.90 -2.44
CA GLU A 282 21.92 14.63 -3.88
C GLU A 282 20.65 13.98 -4.42
N GLN A 283 20.40 14.14 -5.70
CA GLN A 283 19.31 13.39 -6.35
C GLN A 283 19.75 11.94 -6.64
N PRO A 284 18.88 10.93 -6.47
CA PRO A 284 19.22 9.52 -6.74
C PRO A 284 19.83 9.30 -8.12
N LYS A 285 19.34 9.98 -9.15
CA LYS A 285 19.86 9.90 -10.53
C LYS A 285 21.34 10.29 -10.64
N ASP A 286 21.80 11.24 -9.83
CA ASP A 286 23.20 11.73 -9.83
C ASP A 286 24.13 10.70 -9.19
N LEU A 287 23.60 9.87 -8.29
CA LEU A 287 24.27 8.70 -7.71
C LEU A 287 24.26 7.47 -8.64
N GLY A 288 23.59 7.56 -9.79
CA GLY A 288 23.40 6.45 -10.72
C GLY A 288 22.20 5.56 -10.42
N TRP A 289 21.37 5.91 -9.42
CA TRP A 289 20.17 5.18 -9.03
C TRP A 289 18.99 5.68 -9.86
N LYS A 290 18.66 4.95 -10.92
CA LYS A 290 17.68 5.39 -11.94
C LYS A 290 16.31 4.72 -11.81
N ASP A 291 16.23 3.58 -11.10
CA ASP A 291 14.97 2.88 -10.91
C ASP A 291 14.03 3.66 -9.97
N THR A 292 12.75 3.58 -10.21
CA THR A 292 11.72 4.21 -9.37
C THR A 292 11.38 3.31 -8.18
N ILE A 293 11.13 2.02 -8.46
CA ILE A 293 10.82 1.00 -7.46
C ILE A 293 11.60 -0.27 -7.81
N ILE A 294 12.21 -0.85 -6.80
CA ILE A 294 12.88 -2.16 -6.91
C ILE A 294 12.19 -3.11 -5.93
N PHE A 295 11.55 -4.14 -6.46
CA PHE A 295 11.10 -5.28 -5.69
C PHE A 295 12.24 -6.27 -5.62
N PHE A 296 12.71 -6.59 -4.43
CA PHE A 296 13.91 -7.43 -4.29
C PHE A 296 13.67 -8.66 -3.44
N ASN A 297 14.43 -9.70 -3.75
CA ASN A 297 14.63 -10.88 -2.93
C ASN A 297 16.08 -11.32 -3.07
N GLU A 298 16.81 -11.36 -1.96
CA GLU A 298 18.21 -11.83 -1.87
C GLU A 298 18.31 -13.27 -1.31
N GLY A 299 17.18 -13.83 -0.86
CA GLY A 299 17.11 -15.21 -0.40
C GLY A 299 17.09 -16.23 -1.53
N GLU A 300 17.52 -17.47 -1.26
CA GLU A 300 17.44 -18.58 -2.23
C GLU A 300 16.04 -18.83 -2.75
N ASN A 301 15.03 -18.69 -1.85
CA ASN A 301 13.63 -18.84 -2.16
C ASN A 301 12.88 -17.60 -1.70
N PHE A 302 12.02 -17.07 -2.54
CA PHE A 302 11.13 -15.99 -2.16
C PHE A 302 10.09 -16.46 -1.14
N LYS A 303 10.11 -15.83 0.02
CA LYS A 303 9.15 -16.00 1.09
C LYS A 303 8.47 -14.68 1.39
N TYR A 304 7.17 -14.74 1.53
CA TYR A 304 6.36 -13.60 1.94
C TYR A 304 5.61 -13.98 3.22
N GLU A 305 6.33 -13.96 4.34
CA GLU A 305 5.82 -14.35 5.66
C GLU A 305 6.44 -13.49 6.75
N ALA A 306 5.79 -13.38 7.89
CA ALA A 306 6.40 -12.72 9.05
C ALA A 306 7.69 -13.45 9.45
N PRO A 307 8.82 -12.73 9.65
CA PRO A 307 10.06 -13.37 10.06
C PRO A 307 9.88 -14.12 11.38
N SER A 308 10.40 -15.35 11.49
CA SER A 308 10.18 -16.19 12.68
C SER A 308 11.06 -15.81 13.86
N SER A 309 12.34 -15.48 13.62
CA SER A 309 13.34 -15.21 14.67
C SER A 309 13.65 -13.72 14.83
N GLU A 310 13.68 -12.98 13.76
CA GLU A 310 14.10 -11.57 13.72
C GLU A 310 12.91 -10.62 13.84
N LEU A 311 13.17 -9.34 14.08
CA LEU A 311 12.16 -8.28 14.07
C LEU A 311 11.73 -7.88 12.65
N VAL A 312 12.64 -8.02 11.68
CA VAL A 312 12.45 -7.64 10.27
C VAL A 312 13.09 -8.68 9.37
N ASP A 313 12.53 -8.91 8.20
CA ASP A 313 13.14 -9.69 7.13
C ASP A 313 13.96 -8.75 6.22
N PRO A 314 15.31 -8.82 6.23
CA PRO A 314 16.11 -8.00 5.32
C PRO A 314 16.34 -8.64 3.95
N GLN A 315 15.87 -9.88 3.73
CA GLN A 315 16.15 -10.64 2.51
C GLN A 315 15.20 -10.33 1.37
N SER A 316 14.00 -9.80 1.69
CA SER A 316 13.06 -9.40 0.65
C SER A 316 12.35 -8.10 1.02
N GLY A 317 11.94 -7.34 0.00
CA GLY A 317 11.30 -6.05 0.25
C GLY A 317 11.13 -5.19 -0.99
N VAL A 318 10.92 -3.91 -0.71
CA VAL A 318 10.71 -2.89 -1.75
C VAL A 318 11.60 -1.69 -1.46
N ILE A 319 12.44 -1.31 -2.42
CA ILE A 319 13.20 -0.06 -2.41
C ILE A 319 12.45 0.94 -3.30
N CYS A 320 12.24 2.16 -2.79
CA CYS A 320 11.58 3.22 -3.55
C CYS A 320 12.43 4.48 -3.59
N LEU A 321 12.54 5.05 -4.78
CA LEU A 321 13.22 6.32 -5.06
C LEU A 321 12.20 7.31 -5.66
N PRO A 322 11.43 8.03 -4.83
CA PRO A 322 10.35 8.91 -5.28
C PRO A 322 10.80 10.05 -6.22
N ASN A 323 12.10 10.32 -6.29
CA ASN A 323 12.67 11.32 -7.21
C ASN A 323 12.63 10.88 -8.69
N ASN A 324 12.51 9.57 -8.95
CA ASN A 324 12.66 8.99 -10.29
C ASN A 324 11.31 8.82 -11.01
N TYR A 325 10.46 9.85 -10.97
CA TYR A 325 9.27 9.99 -11.80
C TYR A 325 9.50 11.08 -12.84
N ALA A 326 8.76 11.03 -13.94
CA ALA A 326 8.83 12.02 -15.01
C ALA A 326 8.07 13.30 -14.63
N TYR A 327 8.56 14.01 -13.62
CA TYR A 327 7.95 15.27 -13.18
C TYR A 327 8.00 16.34 -14.26
N PRO A 328 6.98 17.24 -14.35
CA PRO A 328 6.96 18.33 -15.32
C PRO A 328 8.18 19.24 -15.18
N ASP A 329 8.60 19.87 -16.27
CA ASP A 329 9.67 20.87 -16.32
C ASP A 329 11.00 20.45 -15.67
N GLN A 330 11.24 19.14 -15.55
CA GLN A 330 12.38 18.55 -14.84
C GLN A 330 12.47 18.97 -13.36
N GLU A 331 11.32 19.28 -12.76
CA GLU A 331 11.25 19.54 -11.32
C GLU A 331 11.84 18.35 -10.54
N ASN A 332 12.53 18.67 -9.44
CA ASN A 332 13.09 17.70 -8.53
C ASN A 332 12.45 17.87 -7.15
N LEU A 333 12.36 16.76 -6.41
CA LEU A 333 12.11 16.86 -4.97
C LEU A 333 13.30 17.59 -4.31
N GLU A 334 13.03 18.30 -3.22
CA GLU A 334 14.05 19.10 -2.50
C GLU A 334 15.25 18.26 -2.05
N TYR A 335 14.99 17.02 -1.65
CA TYR A 335 15.99 16.05 -1.20
C TYR A 335 15.94 14.80 -2.07
N GLY A 336 17.06 14.08 -2.17
CA GLY A 336 17.07 12.69 -2.55
C GLY A 336 16.35 11.87 -1.48
N ILE A 337 15.54 10.92 -1.87
CA ILE A 337 14.74 10.09 -0.97
C ILE A 337 15.01 8.63 -1.28
N LEU A 338 15.44 7.87 -0.26
CA LEU A 338 15.53 6.42 -0.30
C LEU A 338 14.58 5.85 0.75
N ARG A 339 13.67 4.97 0.31
CA ARG A 339 12.73 4.26 1.19
C ARG A 339 12.93 2.77 1.02
N ILE A 340 12.88 2.03 2.14
CA ILE A 340 13.00 0.58 2.14
C ILE A 340 11.89 0.02 3.00
N THR A 341 11.04 -0.79 2.40
CA THR A 341 9.95 -1.50 3.08
C THR A 341 10.27 -2.98 3.16
N ALA A 342 10.16 -3.57 4.32
CA ALA A 342 10.40 -4.99 4.56
C ALA A 342 9.37 -5.58 5.54
N LEU A 343 9.11 -6.88 5.43
CA LEU A 343 8.22 -7.60 6.34
C LEU A 343 8.74 -7.57 7.77
N ALA A 344 7.83 -7.44 8.73
CA ALA A 344 8.17 -7.34 10.14
C ALA A 344 7.37 -8.33 11.00
N HIS A 345 8.00 -8.76 12.10
CA HIS A 345 7.33 -9.58 13.10
C HIS A 345 6.48 -8.72 14.02
N ASN A 346 5.17 -8.73 13.85
CA ASN A 346 4.26 -7.86 14.59
C ASN A 346 4.43 -7.98 16.11
N GLN A 347 4.29 -9.15 16.71
CA GLN A 347 4.27 -9.34 18.17
C GLN A 347 5.58 -8.92 18.82
N LYS A 348 6.74 -9.26 18.27
CA LYS A 348 8.04 -8.93 18.87
C LYS A 348 8.25 -7.43 19.01
N TRP A 349 7.80 -6.61 18.07
CA TRP A 349 7.87 -5.16 18.18
C TRP A 349 7.04 -4.62 19.36
N PHE A 350 5.89 -5.26 19.67
CA PHE A 350 5.03 -4.84 20.78
C PHE A 350 5.52 -5.25 22.17
N THR A 351 6.39 -6.26 22.25
CA THR A 351 6.94 -6.71 23.55
C THR A 351 8.16 -5.92 24.01
N LEU A 352 8.78 -5.10 23.14
CA LEU A 352 9.94 -4.30 23.51
C LEU A 352 9.55 -3.16 24.46
N ASP A 353 10.36 -2.93 25.50
CA ASP A 353 10.31 -1.68 26.26
C ASP A 353 10.78 -0.49 25.38
N GLU A 354 10.67 0.74 25.90
CA GLU A 354 10.95 1.92 25.07
C GLU A 354 12.44 2.04 24.71
N ALA A 355 13.36 1.68 25.60
CA ALA A 355 14.80 1.74 25.32
C ALA A 355 15.20 0.72 24.26
N SER A 356 14.80 -0.54 24.47
CA SER A 356 15.02 -1.64 23.49
C SER A 356 14.34 -1.35 22.15
N TYR A 357 13.19 -0.70 22.16
CA TYR A 357 12.49 -0.30 20.93
C TYR A 357 13.29 0.73 20.12
N GLN A 358 13.85 1.75 20.78
CA GLN A 358 14.65 2.77 20.08
C GLN A 358 15.97 2.19 19.56
N GLU A 359 16.62 1.32 20.34
CA GLU A 359 17.80 0.60 19.90
C GLU A 359 17.52 -0.28 18.68
N ALA A 360 16.44 -1.06 18.73
CA ALA A 360 16.00 -1.90 17.61
C ALA A 360 15.71 -1.08 16.34
N LYS A 361 15.02 0.08 16.47
CA LYS A 361 14.80 0.99 15.34
C LYS A 361 16.11 1.42 14.68
N ASN A 362 17.09 1.85 15.47
CA ASN A 362 18.37 2.32 14.95
C ASN A 362 19.16 1.18 14.29
N SER A 363 19.18 0.00 14.90
CA SER A 363 19.88 -1.17 14.37
C SER A 363 19.27 -1.64 13.05
N TRP A 364 17.96 -1.79 13.00
CA TRP A 364 17.25 -2.23 11.80
C TRP A 364 17.23 -1.17 10.69
N TYR A 365 17.20 0.11 11.03
CA TYR A 365 17.42 1.17 10.06
C TYR A 365 18.77 0.97 9.34
N THR A 366 19.85 0.72 10.11
CA THR A 366 21.20 0.54 9.56
C THR A 366 21.30 -0.73 8.69
N ILE A 367 20.69 -1.85 9.13
CA ILE A 367 20.65 -3.10 8.37
C ILE A 367 19.94 -2.90 7.04
N LEU A 368 18.74 -2.35 7.05
CA LEU A 368 17.96 -2.12 5.82
C LEU A 368 18.64 -1.13 4.88
N GLN A 369 19.23 -0.06 5.43
CA GLN A 369 20.04 0.88 4.64
C GLN A 369 21.19 0.15 3.92
N LYS A 370 21.91 -0.71 4.62
CA LYS A 370 22.97 -1.53 4.02
C LYS A 370 22.42 -2.43 2.93
N THR A 371 21.35 -3.17 3.18
CA THR A 371 20.69 -4.03 2.18
C THR A 371 20.37 -3.25 0.90
N ALA A 372 19.79 -2.05 1.03
CA ALA A 372 19.49 -1.24 -0.16
C ALA A 372 20.75 -0.81 -0.91
N LEU A 373 21.81 -0.40 -0.20
CA LEU A 373 23.06 0.01 -0.82
C LEU A 373 23.81 -1.15 -1.51
N ASP A 374 23.62 -2.38 -1.05
CA ASP A 374 24.17 -3.58 -1.68
C ASP A 374 23.41 -3.93 -2.99
N ILE A 375 22.14 -3.64 -3.09
CA ILE A 375 21.27 -3.87 -4.28
C ILE A 375 21.37 -2.74 -5.31
N LEU A 376 21.45 -1.51 -4.84
CA LEU A 376 21.55 -0.33 -5.71
C LEU A 376 22.92 -0.28 -6.41
N PRO A 377 23.01 0.35 -7.60
CA PRO A 377 24.31 0.57 -8.24
C PRO A 377 25.32 1.19 -7.28
N SER A 378 26.56 0.68 -7.33
CA SER A 378 27.64 1.12 -6.44
C SER A 378 27.81 2.63 -6.45
N LEU A 379 27.89 3.20 -5.26
CA LEU A 379 28.17 4.61 -5.08
C LEU A 379 29.53 4.99 -5.68
N LYS A 380 29.60 6.13 -6.34
CA LYS A 380 30.87 6.72 -6.81
C LYS A 380 31.72 7.31 -5.67
N LYS A 381 31.17 7.36 -4.47
CA LYS A 381 31.78 7.86 -3.23
C LYS A 381 31.73 6.77 -2.15
N SER A 382 32.51 6.93 -1.10
CA SER A 382 32.47 6.01 0.04
C SER A 382 31.13 6.06 0.77
N GLN A 383 30.78 4.96 1.45
CA GLN A 383 29.59 4.93 2.31
C GLN A 383 29.62 5.99 3.43
N THR A 384 30.84 6.33 3.91
CA THR A 384 31.03 7.38 4.93
C THR A 384 30.70 8.76 4.37
N GLU A 385 31.10 9.06 3.15
CA GLU A 385 30.76 10.31 2.47
C GLU A 385 29.24 10.41 2.24
N PHE A 386 28.61 9.34 1.75
CA PHE A 386 27.15 9.30 1.60
C PHE A 386 26.45 9.50 2.96
N ALA A 387 26.91 8.85 4.01
CA ALA A 387 26.33 8.99 5.36
C ALA A 387 26.40 10.43 5.87
N SER A 388 27.45 11.20 5.51
CA SER A 388 27.58 12.62 5.90
C SER A 388 26.60 13.54 5.16
N GLU A 389 25.96 13.08 4.10
CA GLU A 389 24.98 13.83 3.31
C GLU A 389 23.53 13.56 3.73
N ILE A 390 23.32 12.59 4.62
CA ILE A 390 21.99 12.32 5.16
C ILE A 390 21.54 13.54 5.99
N THR A 391 20.44 14.13 5.55
CA THR A 391 19.85 15.32 6.16
C THR A 391 18.85 14.94 7.25
N ALA A 392 18.04 13.91 7.00
CA ALA A 392 17.05 13.42 7.95
C ALA A 392 16.75 11.94 7.71
N LYS A 393 16.27 11.28 8.74
CA LYS A 393 15.88 9.87 8.67
C LYS A 393 14.71 9.58 9.60
N ASP A 394 13.87 8.62 9.21
CA ASP A 394 12.84 8.05 10.08
C ASP A 394 12.63 6.56 9.77
N MET A 395 11.95 5.87 10.66
CA MET A 395 11.57 4.47 10.48
C MET A 395 10.18 4.21 11.07
N PHE A 396 9.28 3.66 10.27
CA PHE A 396 8.01 3.11 10.73
C PHE A 396 8.22 1.68 11.23
N THR A 397 7.40 1.30 12.20
CA THR A 397 7.36 -0.06 12.76
C THR A 397 5.90 -0.49 12.92
N PRO A 398 5.61 -1.76 13.20
CA PRO A 398 4.26 -2.20 13.54
C PRO A 398 3.60 -1.38 14.67
N ARG A 399 4.40 -0.95 15.68
CA ARG A 399 3.91 -0.05 16.75
C ARG A 399 3.47 1.30 16.23
N THR A 400 4.23 1.86 15.26
CA THR A 400 3.89 3.14 14.62
C THR A 400 2.58 3.01 13.83
N VAL A 401 2.46 1.94 13.03
CA VAL A 401 1.24 1.67 12.26
C VAL A 401 0.03 1.56 13.20
N HIS A 402 0.12 0.71 14.23
CA HIS A 402 -0.96 0.56 15.22
C HIS A 402 -1.33 1.88 15.89
N LYS A 403 -0.33 2.64 16.36
CA LYS A 403 -0.54 3.93 17.04
C LYS A 403 -1.35 4.92 16.21
N PHE A 404 -1.07 5.02 14.91
CA PHE A 404 -1.65 6.05 14.06
C PHE A 404 -2.86 5.61 13.24
N THR A 405 -3.09 4.31 13.09
CA THR A 405 -4.22 3.78 12.31
C THR A 405 -5.23 2.98 13.13
N GLY A 406 -4.84 2.49 14.30
CA GLY A 406 -5.64 1.58 15.11
C GLY A 406 -5.68 0.14 14.58
N HIS A 407 -4.99 -0.16 13.48
CA HIS A 407 -4.95 -1.53 12.96
C HIS A 407 -4.33 -2.50 13.95
N ILE A 408 -5.05 -3.59 14.21
CA ILE A 408 -4.59 -4.63 15.13
C ILE A 408 -3.30 -5.25 14.60
N ASN A 409 -2.34 -5.50 15.47
CA ASN A 409 -1.00 -5.99 15.13
C ASN A 409 -0.20 -5.06 14.19
N GLY A 410 -0.66 -3.83 13.96
CA GLY A 410 -0.08 -2.97 12.94
C GLY A 410 -0.24 -3.52 11.51
N ALA A 411 -1.28 -4.32 11.26
CA ALA A 411 -1.50 -4.98 9.98
C ALA A 411 -1.71 -3.97 8.84
N ILE A 412 -1.04 -4.20 7.69
CA ILE A 412 -1.09 -3.27 6.55
C ILE A 412 -2.25 -3.58 5.62
N TYR A 413 -2.48 -4.85 5.28
CA TYR A 413 -3.51 -5.25 4.34
C TYR A 413 -4.80 -5.77 5.00
N GLY A 414 -4.96 -5.48 6.30
CA GLY A 414 -6.14 -5.87 7.09
C GLY A 414 -6.25 -7.40 7.26
N CYS A 415 -7.48 -7.88 7.38
CA CYS A 415 -7.75 -9.29 7.64
C CYS A 415 -7.61 -10.16 6.37
N PRO A 416 -7.24 -11.45 6.50
CA PRO A 416 -7.12 -12.39 5.38
C PRO A 416 -8.44 -12.60 4.64
N THR A 417 -9.55 -12.78 5.35
CA THR A 417 -10.87 -12.97 4.75
C THR A 417 -11.49 -11.61 4.39
N LYS A 418 -11.69 -11.38 3.10
CA LYS A 418 -12.25 -10.11 2.60
C LYS A 418 -13.77 -10.17 2.48
N VAL A 419 -14.45 -9.11 2.94
CA VAL A 419 -15.90 -8.95 2.78
C VAL A 419 -16.18 -8.22 1.48
N LYS A 420 -16.40 -8.98 0.39
CA LYS A 420 -16.52 -8.43 -0.98
C LYS A 420 -17.71 -7.50 -1.19
N ASN A 421 -18.83 -7.73 -0.48
CA ASN A 421 -20.06 -6.93 -0.62
C ASN A 421 -20.14 -5.72 0.35
N GLY A 422 -19.15 -5.55 1.22
CA GLY A 422 -19.10 -4.47 2.21
C GLY A 422 -20.16 -4.56 3.32
N GLN A 423 -20.89 -5.68 3.46
CA GLN A 423 -21.92 -5.84 4.48
C GLN A 423 -21.33 -6.40 5.79
N THR A 424 -21.89 -5.98 6.92
CA THR A 424 -21.68 -6.60 8.22
C THR A 424 -22.93 -7.41 8.61
N HIS A 425 -22.93 -7.96 9.82
CA HIS A 425 -24.11 -8.59 10.39
C HIS A 425 -25.22 -7.57 10.83
N LEU A 426 -24.92 -6.29 10.79
CA LEU A 426 -25.86 -5.21 11.12
C LEU A 426 -26.42 -4.57 9.85
N ASP A 427 -27.73 -4.30 9.84
CA ASP A 427 -28.46 -3.81 8.65
C ASP A 427 -28.02 -2.43 8.18
N ASN A 428 -27.42 -1.62 9.05
CA ASN A 428 -27.03 -0.23 8.76
C ASN A 428 -25.55 0.08 8.95
N LEU A 429 -24.71 -0.93 9.21
CA LEU A 429 -23.27 -0.80 9.32
C LEU A 429 -22.59 -1.51 8.14
N PHE A 430 -21.82 -0.77 7.38
CA PHE A 430 -21.10 -1.22 6.19
C PHE A 430 -19.60 -1.01 6.33
N ILE A 431 -18.80 -1.77 5.55
CA ILE A 431 -17.35 -1.63 5.43
C ILE A 431 -17.00 -1.09 4.04
N ALA A 432 -15.97 -0.21 3.95
CA ALA A 432 -15.43 0.30 2.69
C ALA A 432 -13.89 0.33 2.68
#